data_365ca4bf3d9092f96ec2bbb39014c36a
#
_entry.id   365ca4bf3d9092f96ec2bbb39014c36a
#
_cell.length_a   1.000
_cell.length_b   1.000
_cell.length_c   1.000
_cell.angle_alpha   90.00
_cell.angle_beta   90.00
_cell.angle_gamma   90.00
#
_symmetry.space_group_name_H-M   'P 1'
#
loop_
_entity.id
_entity.type
_entity.pdbx_description
1 polymer ?
#
loop_
_entity_poly.entity_id
_entity_poly.type
_entity_poly.pdbx_seq_one_letter_code
_entity_poly.pdbx_strand_id
1 'polypeptide(L)'
;MSEELKALKKQLLKDDRNGYDVLSAAELAKMEAYCTVYKAFLDAGKTERLSARAAIALAEKHGFVAYKRGMALSAGDKVYTCNRGKGLMLAVNGRRSLAEGAQLAAAHIDSPRLDLKPTPLYEDSEMAYFKTHYYGGVRKYQWVTIPLELRGTVVLTDGSVVDVCIGEGDEPKLVITDLLPHLGGEQGKKPLNEAIPGETLNILLGSRPLGDDDDSDRVKLQVLKRLHDKYGITEADFASAELETVPAVNATDIGLDASLIGAYGHDDRVCGFAALQALLDIGTPEKTAVCVLADKEEIGSMGVTGMQSAAFDTFMNDLCDSQSVPLRVCYENAFCLSADVTAAYDPNFADVYEKRNAALVNHGVGLCKYTGARGKSGSSDANAETVGYVRSVLDKAGVRWQICEMGKIDAGGGGTVAQYMANRNIATLDAGVPVLSMHAPFEVVAKLDCYEMYRACKALYAAE
;
A
#
# COMPACT_ATOMS: atom_id res chain seq x y z
N MET A 1 -38.38 14.81 -21.71
CA MET A 1 -37.13 15.04 -22.43
C MET A 1 -37.21 14.33 -23.77
N SER A 2 -37.01 15.04 -24.90
CA SER A 2 -37.12 14.42 -26.24
C SER A 2 -36.06 13.32 -26.44
N GLU A 3 -36.32 12.36 -27.32
CA GLU A 3 -35.34 11.30 -27.66
C GLU A 3 -34.05 11.87 -28.26
N GLU A 4 -34.16 12.93 -29.05
CA GLU A 4 -32.97 13.66 -29.59
C GLU A 4 -32.10 14.24 -28.46
N LEU A 5 -32.70 14.82 -27.42
CA LEU A 5 -31.93 15.36 -26.28
C LEU A 5 -31.29 14.25 -25.45
N LYS A 6 -31.94 13.09 -25.32
CA LYS A 6 -31.37 11.91 -24.68
C LYS A 6 -30.16 11.38 -25.46
N ALA A 7 -30.32 11.28 -26.81
CA ALA A 7 -29.22 10.85 -27.70
C ALA A 7 -28.04 11.81 -27.64
N LEU A 8 -28.28 13.12 -27.69
CA LEU A 8 -27.27 14.15 -27.58
C LEU A 8 -26.51 14.10 -26.22
N LYS A 9 -27.24 13.94 -25.13
CA LYS A 9 -26.61 13.75 -23.80
C LYS A 9 -25.75 12.52 -23.77
N LYS A 10 -26.21 11.37 -24.29
CA LYS A 10 -25.43 10.15 -24.35
C LYS A 10 -24.17 10.30 -25.21
N GLN A 11 -24.22 11.13 -26.26
CA GLN A 11 -23.07 11.39 -27.13
C GLN A 11 -22.05 12.35 -26.51
N LEU A 12 -22.48 13.38 -25.80
CA LEU A 12 -21.64 14.51 -25.39
C LEU A 12 -21.19 14.46 -23.92
N LEU A 13 -22.00 13.83 -23.04
CA LEU A 13 -21.68 13.76 -21.61
C LEU A 13 -20.98 12.44 -21.30
N LYS A 14 -20.02 12.51 -20.38
CA LYS A 14 -19.40 11.32 -19.80
C LYS A 14 -20.46 10.51 -19.03
N ASP A 15 -20.38 9.19 -19.10
CA ASP A 15 -21.17 8.30 -18.23
C ASP A 15 -20.49 8.23 -16.84
N ASP A 16 -21.07 8.91 -15.88
CA ASP A 16 -20.63 8.98 -14.49
C ASP A 16 -21.54 8.24 -13.50
N ARG A 17 -22.40 7.33 -14.02
CA ARG A 17 -23.29 6.52 -13.17
C ARG A 17 -22.50 5.67 -12.18
N ASN A 18 -23.11 5.41 -11.03
CA ASN A 18 -22.60 4.43 -10.06
C ASN A 18 -22.38 3.06 -10.73
N GLY A 19 -21.31 2.38 -10.37
CA GLY A 19 -20.96 1.10 -10.98
C GLY A 19 -22.00 0.01 -10.75
N TYR A 20 -22.69 0.01 -9.62
CA TYR A 20 -23.79 -0.92 -9.35
C TYR A 20 -24.96 -0.77 -10.32
N ASP A 21 -25.14 0.39 -10.97
CA ASP A 21 -26.19 0.60 -11.98
C ASP A 21 -25.84 -0.01 -13.35
N VAL A 22 -24.59 -0.45 -13.54
CA VAL A 22 -24.10 -0.88 -14.86
C VAL A 22 -23.43 -2.25 -14.88
N LEU A 23 -22.88 -2.71 -13.76
CA LEU A 23 -22.28 -4.04 -13.67
C LEU A 23 -23.34 -5.13 -13.68
N SER A 24 -23.08 -6.22 -14.41
CA SER A 24 -23.93 -7.39 -14.40
C SER A 24 -23.82 -8.17 -13.07
N ALA A 25 -24.85 -8.97 -12.75
CA ALA A 25 -24.81 -9.85 -11.58
C ALA A 25 -23.60 -10.82 -11.60
N ALA A 26 -23.18 -11.24 -12.80
CA ALA A 26 -21.99 -12.11 -12.95
C ALA A 26 -20.68 -11.37 -12.62
N GLU A 27 -20.58 -10.09 -12.96
CA GLU A 27 -19.40 -9.25 -12.60
C GLU A 27 -19.41 -8.92 -11.12
N LEU A 28 -20.56 -8.64 -10.53
CA LEU A 28 -20.69 -8.45 -9.07
C LEU A 28 -20.25 -9.71 -8.30
N ALA A 29 -20.60 -10.90 -8.77
CA ALA A 29 -20.14 -12.16 -8.15
C ALA A 29 -18.62 -12.32 -8.25
N LYS A 30 -18.00 -11.94 -9.37
CA LYS A 30 -16.52 -11.93 -9.52
C LYS A 30 -15.87 -10.90 -8.59
N MET A 31 -16.49 -9.74 -8.44
CA MET A 31 -16.05 -8.70 -7.51
C MET A 31 -16.01 -9.23 -6.06
N GLU A 32 -17.08 -9.88 -5.60
CA GLU A 32 -17.13 -10.46 -4.25
C GLU A 32 -16.06 -11.54 -4.05
N ALA A 33 -15.85 -12.41 -5.05
CA ALA A 33 -14.80 -13.42 -5.01
C ALA A 33 -13.39 -12.79 -4.93
N TYR A 34 -13.13 -11.76 -5.75
CA TYR A 34 -11.88 -10.98 -5.72
C TYR A 34 -11.65 -10.33 -4.35
N CYS A 35 -12.67 -9.66 -3.81
CA CYS A 35 -12.58 -8.98 -2.52
C CYS A 35 -12.35 -9.94 -1.36
N THR A 36 -12.84 -11.18 -1.45
CA THR A 36 -12.57 -12.22 -0.45
C THR A 36 -11.07 -12.56 -0.41
N VAL A 37 -10.43 -12.73 -1.57
CA VAL A 37 -8.98 -13.00 -1.66
C VAL A 37 -8.18 -11.79 -1.22
N TYR A 38 -8.62 -10.59 -1.59
CA TYR A 38 -7.98 -9.34 -1.20
C TYR A 38 -7.97 -9.14 0.32
N LYS A 39 -9.10 -9.37 1.01
CA LYS A 39 -9.15 -9.31 2.48
C LYS A 39 -8.15 -10.27 3.13
N ALA A 40 -8.05 -11.50 2.62
CA ALA A 40 -7.08 -12.48 3.11
C ALA A 40 -5.61 -12.04 2.87
N PHE A 41 -5.33 -11.36 1.75
CA PHE A 41 -4.01 -10.79 1.49
C PHE A 41 -3.66 -9.67 2.48
N LEU A 42 -4.61 -8.77 2.79
CA LEU A 42 -4.41 -7.71 3.78
C LEU A 42 -4.11 -8.27 5.17
N ASP A 43 -4.85 -9.28 5.61
CA ASP A 43 -4.65 -9.91 6.91
C ASP A 43 -3.30 -10.62 7.01
N ALA A 44 -2.84 -11.22 5.92
CA ALA A 44 -1.52 -11.85 5.85
C ALA A 44 -0.37 -10.84 5.71
N GLY A 45 -0.63 -9.67 5.12
CA GLY A 45 0.35 -8.71 4.67
C GLY A 45 0.38 -7.40 5.47
N LYS A 46 0.30 -7.44 6.80
CA LYS A 46 0.21 -6.21 7.63
C LYS A 46 1.46 -5.33 7.66
N THR A 47 2.61 -5.84 7.21
CA THR A 47 3.84 -5.07 7.01
C THR A 47 4.39 -5.30 5.61
N GLU A 48 5.31 -4.47 5.14
CA GLU A 48 5.91 -4.65 3.81
C GLU A 48 6.62 -6.01 3.65
N ARG A 49 7.26 -6.52 4.72
CA ARG A 49 7.86 -7.86 4.70
C ARG A 49 6.82 -8.96 4.57
N LEU A 50 5.73 -8.84 5.30
CA LEU A 50 4.64 -9.82 5.25
C LEU A 50 3.90 -9.73 3.91
N SER A 51 3.68 -8.53 3.38
CA SER A 51 3.08 -8.32 2.06
C SER A 51 3.94 -8.92 0.95
N ALA A 52 5.27 -8.70 0.98
CA ALA A 52 6.20 -9.31 0.03
C ALA A 52 6.16 -10.85 0.11
N ARG A 53 6.16 -11.43 1.33
CA ARG A 53 6.04 -12.89 1.54
C ARG A 53 4.72 -13.45 1.02
N ALA A 54 3.59 -12.77 1.30
CA ALA A 54 2.28 -13.19 0.81
C ALA A 54 2.21 -13.11 -0.72
N ALA A 55 2.76 -12.06 -1.33
CA ALA A 55 2.84 -11.89 -2.77
C ALA A 55 3.71 -12.99 -3.43
N ILE A 56 4.87 -13.32 -2.86
CA ILE A 56 5.73 -14.40 -3.35
C ILE A 56 4.99 -15.74 -3.29
N ALA A 57 4.34 -16.05 -2.17
CA ALA A 57 3.59 -17.30 -2.02
C ALA A 57 2.46 -17.44 -3.04
N LEU A 58 1.78 -16.34 -3.40
CA LEU A 58 0.80 -16.31 -4.47
C LEU A 58 1.46 -16.48 -5.84
N ALA A 59 2.55 -15.77 -6.12
CA ALA A 59 3.28 -15.83 -7.38
C ALA A 59 3.80 -17.25 -7.67
N GLU A 60 4.43 -17.91 -6.70
CA GLU A 60 4.94 -19.28 -6.84
C GLU A 60 3.82 -20.29 -7.16
N LYS A 61 2.64 -20.15 -6.55
CA LYS A 61 1.46 -20.95 -6.88
C LYS A 61 0.99 -20.77 -8.34
N HIS A 62 1.32 -19.63 -8.96
CA HIS A 62 1.01 -19.30 -10.35
C HIS A 62 2.18 -19.54 -11.30
N GLY A 63 3.22 -20.24 -10.84
CA GLY A 63 4.35 -20.67 -11.67
C GLY A 63 5.47 -19.65 -11.81
N PHE A 64 5.50 -18.61 -11.00
CA PHE A 64 6.65 -17.71 -10.92
C PHE A 64 7.81 -18.38 -10.20
N VAL A 65 9.03 -18.10 -10.69
CA VAL A 65 10.27 -18.58 -10.08
C VAL A 65 11.19 -17.41 -9.74
N ALA A 66 12.01 -17.59 -8.71
CA ALA A 66 12.99 -16.57 -8.35
C ALA A 66 13.99 -16.38 -9.51
N TYR A 67 14.11 -15.14 -9.98
CA TYR A 67 15.05 -14.78 -11.05
C TYR A 67 16.49 -14.97 -10.58
N LYS A 68 17.30 -15.57 -11.44
CA LYS A 68 18.75 -15.64 -11.27
C LYS A 68 19.40 -14.92 -12.44
N ARG A 69 20.35 -14.05 -12.12
CA ARG A 69 21.07 -13.28 -13.16
C ARG A 69 21.64 -14.20 -14.23
N GLY A 70 21.38 -13.84 -15.50
CA GLY A 70 21.77 -14.63 -16.66
C GLY A 70 20.81 -15.75 -17.04
N MET A 71 19.64 -15.87 -16.42
CA MET A 71 18.59 -16.75 -16.91
C MET A 71 18.16 -16.34 -18.33
N ALA A 72 18.13 -17.31 -19.24
CA ALA A 72 17.49 -17.14 -20.52
C ALA A 72 15.97 -17.15 -20.31
N LEU A 73 15.28 -16.15 -20.87
CA LEU A 73 13.82 -16.02 -20.75
C LEU A 73 13.15 -16.15 -22.11
N SER A 74 12.13 -16.96 -22.17
CA SER A 74 11.23 -17.15 -23.31
C SER A 74 9.90 -16.43 -23.07
N ALA A 75 9.12 -16.19 -24.12
CA ALA A 75 7.78 -15.62 -23.99
C ALA A 75 6.90 -16.49 -23.09
N GLY A 76 6.28 -15.88 -22.10
CA GLY A 76 5.46 -16.55 -21.08
C GLY A 76 6.20 -16.97 -19.81
N ASP A 77 7.53 -16.87 -19.76
CA ASP A 77 8.28 -17.14 -18.54
C ASP A 77 7.93 -16.13 -17.46
N LYS A 78 7.77 -16.63 -16.23
CA LYS A 78 7.32 -15.90 -15.06
C LYS A 78 8.43 -15.87 -14.02
N VAL A 79 8.92 -14.68 -13.71
CA VAL A 79 10.03 -14.50 -12.78
C VAL A 79 9.75 -13.42 -11.74
N TYR A 80 10.40 -13.54 -10.59
CA TYR A 80 10.37 -12.48 -9.58
C TYR A 80 11.74 -12.27 -8.94
N THR A 81 11.96 -11.08 -8.38
CA THR A 81 13.07 -10.77 -7.48
C THR A 81 12.57 -10.04 -6.25
N CYS A 82 13.06 -10.44 -5.09
CA CYS A 82 12.72 -9.81 -3.82
C CYS A 82 13.91 -8.99 -3.32
N ASN A 83 13.72 -7.69 -3.19
CA ASN A 83 14.74 -6.78 -2.70
C ASN A 83 14.73 -6.76 -1.16
N ARG A 84 15.69 -7.45 -0.54
CA ARG A 84 15.91 -7.51 0.92
C ARG A 84 14.67 -7.89 1.75
N GLY A 85 13.77 -8.68 1.17
CA GLY A 85 12.56 -9.13 1.86
C GLY A 85 11.46 -8.07 2.02
N LYS A 86 11.61 -6.88 1.40
CA LYS A 86 10.68 -5.74 1.58
C LYS A 86 10.04 -5.24 0.29
N GLY A 87 10.78 -5.22 -0.80
CA GLY A 87 10.27 -4.84 -2.13
C GLY A 87 10.25 -6.05 -3.05
N LEU A 88 9.30 -6.12 -3.97
CA LEU A 88 9.14 -7.24 -4.89
C LEU A 88 8.91 -6.73 -6.30
N MET A 89 9.60 -7.33 -7.26
CA MET A 89 9.39 -7.08 -8.69
C MET A 89 9.10 -8.41 -9.36
N LEU A 90 8.03 -8.47 -10.17
CA LEU A 90 7.61 -9.66 -10.90
C LEU A 90 7.48 -9.32 -12.38
N ALA A 91 7.78 -10.28 -13.24
CA ALA A 91 7.64 -10.11 -14.68
C ALA A 91 7.06 -11.37 -15.34
N VAL A 92 6.18 -11.16 -16.33
CA VAL A 92 5.80 -12.17 -17.33
C VAL A 92 6.40 -11.72 -18.63
N ASN A 93 7.36 -12.50 -19.17
CA ASN A 93 8.08 -12.14 -20.38
C ASN A 93 7.14 -12.17 -21.60
N GLY A 94 7.14 -11.08 -22.38
CA GLY A 94 6.27 -10.89 -23.53
C GLY A 94 6.74 -11.61 -24.79
N ARG A 95 5.89 -11.59 -25.83
CA ARG A 95 6.24 -12.08 -27.17
C ARG A 95 7.14 -11.12 -27.93
N ARG A 96 6.96 -9.81 -27.71
CA ARG A 96 7.73 -8.74 -28.35
C ARG A 96 9.01 -8.45 -27.57
N SER A 97 9.99 -7.91 -28.27
CA SER A 97 11.24 -7.49 -27.66
C SER A 97 11.03 -6.36 -26.66
N LEU A 98 11.82 -6.34 -25.59
CA LEU A 98 11.92 -5.21 -24.67
C LEU A 98 12.37 -3.90 -25.35
N ALA A 99 12.90 -3.96 -26.58
CA ALA A 99 13.12 -2.76 -27.39
C ALA A 99 11.82 -2.01 -27.74
N GLU A 100 10.68 -2.70 -27.73
CA GLU A 100 9.35 -2.12 -27.91
C GLU A 100 8.71 -1.65 -26.59
N GLY A 101 9.47 -1.75 -25.48
CA GLY A 101 9.05 -1.36 -24.14
C GLY A 101 8.36 -2.48 -23.36
N ALA A 102 7.92 -2.14 -22.17
CA ALA A 102 7.20 -3.00 -21.24
C ALA A 102 5.93 -2.30 -20.73
N GLN A 103 4.96 -3.07 -20.24
CA GLN A 103 3.78 -2.58 -19.52
C GLN A 103 3.99 -2.80 -18.03
N LEU A 104 4.07 -1.71 -17.29
CA LEU A 104 4.35 -1.75 -15.86
C LEU A 104 3.14 -1.29 -15.04
N ALA A 105 2.94 -1.91 -13.86
CA ALA A 105 2.17 -1.33 -12.78
C ALA A 105 3.07 -1.28 -11.54
N ALA A 106 3.17 -0.12 -10.92
CA ALA A 106 3.99 0.10 -9.73
C ALA A 106 3.14 0.63 -8.60
N ALA A 107 3.18 -0.03 -7.46
CA ALA A 107 2.47 0.28 -6.22
C ALA A 107 3.43 0.18 -5.04
N HIS A 108 3.04 0.65 -3.85
CA HIS A 108 3.81 0.40 -2.64
C HIS A 108 3.10 -0.57 -1.69
N ILE A 109 3.83 -1.13 -0.73
CA ILE A 109 3.33 -2.12 0.22
C ILE A 109 3.67 -1.79 1.67
N ASP A 110 4.42 -0.71 1.91
CA ASP A 110 4.53 -0.09 3.22
C ASP A 110 3.27 0.76 3.52
N SER A 111 3.02 1.05 4.78
CA SER A 111 1.89 1.86 5.24
C SER A 111 2.27 2.61 6.51
N PRO A 112 1.61 3.74 6.84
CA PRO A 112 1.86 4.47 8.07
C PRO A 112 1.68 3.59 9.31
N ARG A 113 2.64 3.67 10.25
CA ARG A 113 2.71 2.80 11.43
C ARG A 113 3.55 3.40 12.55
N LEU A 114 3.77 2.62 13.62
CA LEU A 114 4.68 2.99 14.70
C LEU A 114 5.82 1.98 14.79
N ASP A 115 7.04 2.41 14.44
CA ASP A 115 8.25 1.59 14.58
C ASP A 115 8.80 1.68 16.01
N LEU A 116 9.35 0.59 16.54
CA LEU A 116 10.08 0.67 17.81
C LEU A 116 11.37 1.44 17.65
N LYS A 117 11.72 2.26 18.67
CA LYS A 117 13.04 2.90 18.73
C LYS A 117 14.15 1.85 18.95
N PRO A 118 15.42 2.13 18.62
CA PRO A 118 16.52 1.17 18.81
C PRO A 118 16.77 0.72 20.25
N THR A 119 16.37 1.53 21.22
CA THR A 119 16.36 1.17 22.65
C THR A 119 14.96 1.41 23.19
N PRO A 120 14.00 0.47 22.96
CA PRO A 120 12.59 0.77 23.14
C PRO A 120 12.08 0.46 24.54
N LEU A 121 12.62 -0.57 25.20
CA LEU A 121 12.04 -1.16 26.41
C LEU A 121 12.43 -0.38 27.67
N TYR A 122 11.45 0.06 28.43
CA TYR A 122 11.65 0.69 29.72
C TYR A 122 10.50 0.36 30.69
N GLU A 123 10.74 0.57 31.97
CA GLU A 123 9.74 0.49 33.03
C GLU A 123 9.62 1.86 33.71
N ASP A 124 8.41 2.23 34.07
CA ASP A 124 8.11 3.36 34.91
C ASP A 124 6.86 3.04 35.77
N SER A 125 6.95 3.29 37.08
CA SER A 125 5.84 3.08 38.02
C SER A 125 5.22 1.68 37.90
N GLU A 126 6.06 0.65 37.83
CA GLU A 126 5.68 -0.77 37.72
C GLU A 126 4.86 -1.09 36.45
N MET A 127 5.06 -0.32 35.40
CA MET A 127 4.52 -0.60 34.06
C MET A 127 5.65 -0.62 33.02
N ALA A 128 5.66 -1.65 32.18
CA ALA A 128 6.63 -1.76 31.09
C ALA A 128 6.05 -1.23 29.78
N TYR A 129 6.89 -0.51 29.05
CA TYR A 129 6.54 0.14 27.79
C TYR A 129 7.57 -0.06 26.71
N PHE A 130 7.12 0.03 25.42
CA PHE A 130 8.00 0.28 24.29
C PHE A 130 7.90 1.74 23.83
N LYS A 131 9.05 2.38 23.63
CA LYS A 131 9.20 3.65 22.92
C LYS A 131 9.03 3.46 21.43
N THR A 132 8.26 4.34 20.79
CA THR A 132 8.05 4.30 19.34
C THR A 132 8.50 5.57 18.65
N HIS A 133 8.65 5.45 17.31
CA HIS A 133 8.72 6.55 16.36
C HIS A 133 7.69 6.31 15.27
N TYR A 134 6.82 7.26 14.98
CA TYR A 134 5.86 7.09 13.89
C TYR A 134 6.56 7.11 12.53
N TYR A 135 6.04 6.32 11.60
CA TYR A 135 6.48 6.15 10.23
C TYR A 135 5.38 6.66 9.30
N GLY A 136 5.73 7.54 8.32
CA GLY A 136 4.77 8.13 7.40
C GLY A 136 3.89 9.21 8.01
N GLY A 137 2.85 9.58 7.29
CA GLY A 137 1.93 10.66 7.62
C GLY A 137 0.81 10.25 8.57
N VAL A 138 1.07 10.12 9.87
CA VAL A 138 0.05 9.71 10.84
C VAL A 138 -0.68 10.89 11.50
N ARG A 139 -1.97 10.74 11.74
CA ARG A 139 -2.73 11.58 12.69
C ARG A 139 -2.69 10.92 14.06
N LYS A 140 -1.80 11.36 14.95
CA LYS A 140 -1.43 10.69 16.20
C LYS A 140 -2.60 10.35 17.10
N TYR A 141 -3.65 11.17 17.13
CA TYR A 141 -4.85 10.93 17.95
C TYR A 141 -5.63 9.66 17.53
N GLN A 142 -5.45 9.17 16.31
CA GLN A 142 -6.12 7.95 15.82
C GLN A 142 -5.45 6.67 16.35
N TRP A 143 -4.23 6.77 16.87
CA TRP A 143 -3.40 5.62 17.28
C TRP A 143 -3.48 5.31 18.78
N VAL A 144 -4.10 6.18 19.58
CA VAL A 144 -4.32 5.93 21.01
C VAL A 144 -5.61 5.14 21.24
N THR A 145 -5.65 4.33 22.29
CA THR A 145 -6.81 3.56 22.76
C THR A 145 -7.35 2.51 21.79
N ILE A 146 -6.59 2.13 20.78
CA ILE A 146 -6.95 1.04 19.86
C ILE A 146 -6.10 -0.21 20.13
N PRO A 147 -6.64 -1.42 19.87
CA PRO A 147 -5.86 -2.66 19.94
C PRO A 147 -4.75 -2.67 18.89
N LEU A 148 -3.53 -2.98 19.32
CA LEU A 148 -2.33 -3.05 18.49
C LEU A 148 -1.69 -4.43 18.58
N GLU A 149 -0.94 -4.79 17.54
CA GLU A 149 -0.07 -5.96 17.50
C GLU A 149 1.34 -5.54 17.05
N LEU A 150 2.34 -6.33 17.45
CA LEU A 150 3.74 -6.12 17.10
C LEU A 150 4.18 -7.17 16.08
N ARG A 151 4.74 -6.71 14.97
CA ARG A 151 5.26 -7.53 13.87
C ARG A 151 6.68 -7.15 13.56
N GLY A 152 7.42 -8.04 12.95
CA GLY A 152 8.72 -7.70 12.38
C GLY A 152 9.76 -8.79 12.54
N THR A 153 11.02 -8.37 12.46
CA THR A 153 12.18 -9.28 12.40
C THR A 153 13.28 -8.76 13.32
N VAL A 154 13.93 -9.65 14.05
CA VAL A 154 15.08 -9.35 14.90
C VAL A 154 16.26 -10.23 14.48
N VAL A 155 17.44 -9.62 14.31
CA VAL A 155 18.69 -10.35 14.16
C VAL A 155 19.31 -10.47 15.53
N LEU A 156 19.39 -11.69 16.05
CA LEU A 156 19.93 -11.97 17.38
C LEU A 156 21.46 -11.80 17.39
N THR A 157 22.04 -11.70 18.57
CA THR A 157 23.50 -11.52 18.77
C THR A 157 24.33 -12.65 18.14
N ASP A 158 23.78 -13.86 18.00
CA ASP A 158 24.45 -14.99 17.33
C ASP A 158 24.30 -14.95 15.79
N GLY A 159 23.63 -13.92 15.23
CA GLY A 159 23.39 -13.76 13.80
C GLY A 159 22.14 -14.50 13.29
N SER A 160 21.44 -15.25 14.11
CA SER A 160 20.18 -15.86 13.72
C SER A 160 19.08 -14.80 13.55
N VAL A 161 18.10 -15.08 12.69
CA VAL A 161 17.00 -14.17 12.36
C VAL A 161 15.71 -14.77 12.86
N VAL A 162 14.97 -14.02 13.66
CA VAL A 162 13.68 -14.44 14.21
C VAL A 162 12.56 -13.50 13.77
N ASP A 163 11.44 -14.07 13.35
CA ASP A 163 10.22 -13.29 13.07
C ASP A 163 9.41 -13.17 14.35
N VAL A 164 8.99 -11.94 14.66
CA VAL A 164 8.21 -11.61 15.85
C VAL A 164 6.75 -11.37 15.46
N CYS A 165 5.86 -12.02 16.21
CA CYS A 165 4.42 -11.83 16.11
C CYS A 165 3.82 -11.86 17.51
N ILE A 166 3.27 -10.73 17.97
CA ILE A 166 2.64 -10.58 19.28
C ILE A 166 1.32 -9.85 19.09
N GLY A 167 0.25 -10.41 19.62
CA GLY A 167 -1.07 -9.79 19.54
C GLY A 167 -1.93 -10.26 18.36
N GLU A 168 -1.54 -11.31 17.64
CA GLU A 168 -2.35 -11.89 16.56
C GLU A 168 -3.52 -12.71 17.12
N GLY A 169 -4.62 -12.78 16.37
CA GLY A 169 -5.77 -13.62 16.72
C GLY A 169 -6.27 -13.35 18.14
N ASP A 170 -6.28 -14.39 18.99
CA ASP A 170 -6.72 -14.33 20.39
C ASP A 170 -5.59 -13.98 21.38
N GLU A 171 -4.35 -13.75 20.91
CA GLU A 171 -3.26 -13.31 21.79
C GLU A 171 -3.59 -11.96 22.46
N PRO A 172 -3.04 -11.69 23.67
CA PRO A 172 -3.19 -10.40 24.35
C PRO A 172 -2.72 -9.25 23.45
N LYS A 173 -3.57 -8.21 23.32
CA LYS A 173 -3.27 -7.03 22.51
C LYS A 173 -2.39 -6.04 23.25
N LEU A 174 -1.73 -5.21 22.49
CA LEU A 174 -1.01 -4.04 22.96
C LEU A 174 -1.89 -2.79 22.82
N VAL A 175 -1.56 -1.72 23.53
CA VAL A 175 -2.33 -0.47 23.48
C VAL A 175 -1.45 0.73 23.85
N ILE A 176 -1.77 1.88 23.29
CA ILE A 176 -1.29 3.17 23.74
C ILE A 176 -2.41 3.82 24.56
N THR A 177 -2.16 4.18 25.79
CA THR A 177 -3.15 4.82 26.67
C THR A 177 -3.30 6.30 26.33
N ASP A 178 -4.47 6.88 26.66
CA ASP A 178 -4.72 8.33 26.59
C ASP A 178 -5.32 8.82 27.91
N LEU A 179 -5.35 10.14 28.09
CA LEU A 179 -5.94 10.76 29.28
C LEU A 179 -7.46 10.55 29.34
N LEU A 180 -7.96 10.34 30.54
CA LEU A 180 -9.40 10.41 30.81
C LEU A 180 -9.89 11.86 30.66
N PRO A 181 -11.18 12.09 30.32
CA PRO A 181 -11.71 13.44 30.09
C PRO A 181 -11.52 14.41 31.31
N HIS A 182 -11.55 13.89 32.51
CA HIS A 182 -11.41 14.72 33.74
C HIS A 182 -10.01 15.28 33.96
N LEU A 183 -8.97 14.68 33.34
CA LEU A 183 -7.58 15.15 33.35
C LEU A 183 -7.12 15.75 32.02
N GLY A 184 -7.93 15.63 30.97
CA GLY A 184 -7.60 16.06 29.60
C GLY A 184 -7.85 17.55 29.31
N GLY A 185 -8.20 18.37 30.32
CA GLY A 185 -8.59 19.76 30.07
C GLY A 185 -7.52 20.63 29.40
N GLU A 186 -6.24 20.47 29.76
CA GLU A 186 -5.14 21.20 29.10
C GLU A 186 -4.74 20.57 27.75
N GLN A 187 -4.86 19.25 27.63
CA GLN A 187 -4.66 18.57 26.36
C GLN A 187 -5.68 19.04 25.31
N GLY A 188 -6.96 19.17 25.69
CA GLY A 188 -8.03 19.59 24.80
C GLY A 188 -7.96 21.05 24.31
N LYS A 189 -7.10 21.88 24.90
CA LYS A 189 -6.85 23.26 24.44
C LYS A 189 -5.74 23.37 23.40
N LYS A 190 -4.97 22.30 23.19
CA LYS A 190 -3.85 22.29 22.22
C LYS A 190 -4.36 22.10 20.81
N PRO A 191 -3.64 22.63 19.79
CA PRO A 191 -3.87 22.24 18.41
C PRO A 191 -3.82 20.72 18.26
N LEU A 192 -4.64 20.15 17.35
CA LEU A 192 -4.81 18.71 17.21
C LEU A 192 -3.49 17.95 16.96
N ASN A 193 -2.55 18.56 16.21
CA ASN A 193 -1.24 17.99 15.96
C ASN A 193 -0.29 17.99 17.16
N GLU A 194 -0.61 18.75 18.22
CA GLU A 194 0.16 18.89 19.45
C GLU A 194 -0.52 18.19 20.66
N ALA A 195 -1.82 17.92 20.55
CA ALA A 195 -2.60 17.31 21.62
C ALA A 195 -2.06 15.94 22.05
N ILE A 196 -1.59 15.15 21.08
CA ILE A 196 -0.87 13.89 21.32
C ILE A 196 0.58 14.08 20.85
N PRO A 197 1.56 14.30 21.74
CA PRO A 197 2.96 14.38 21.38
C PRO A 197 3.49 13.05 20.85
N GLY A 198 4.37 13.05 19.84
CA GLY A 198 4.95 11.83 19.28
C GLY A 198 5.71 10.99 20.33
N GLU A 199 6.39 11.64 21.27
CA GLU A 199 7.14 10.97 22.34
C GLU A 199 6.24 10.29 23.40
N THR A 200 4.94 10.53 23.36
CA THR A 200 3.97 9.86 24.26
C THR A 200 3.25 8.68 23.62
N LEU A 201 3.53 8.38 22.35
CA LEU A 201 3.04 7.17 21.69
C LEU A 201 3.79 5.93 22.18
N ASN A 202 3.72 5.64 23.48
CA ASN A 202 4.40 4.53 24.13
C ASN A 202 3.45 3.36 24.31
N ILE A 203 3.87 2.17 23.89
CA ILE A 203 3.05 0.97 23.90
C ILE A 203 3.13 0.30 25.25
N LEU A 204 2.01 0.14 25.93
CA LEU A 204 1.91 -0.60 27.19
C LEU A 204 2.05 -2.10 26.94
N LEU A 205 2.98 -2.73 27.66
CA LEU A 205 3.34 -4.16 27.52
C LEU A 205 2.85 -5.02 28.67
N GLY A 206 2.80 -4.46 29.88
CA GLY A 206 2.39 -5.20 31.06
C GLY A 206 2.70 -4.49 32.39
N SER A 207 2.23 -5.09 33.49
CA SER A 207 2.36 -4.55 34.82
C SER A 207 2.61 -5.63 35.91
N ARG A 208 2.88 -6.89 35.47
CA ARG A 208 3.15 -7.98 36.42
C ARG A 208 4.65 -8.07 36.69
N PRO A 209 5.10 -7.88 37.94
CA PRO A 209 6.51 -8.00 38.31
C PRO A 209 6.98 -9.46 38.29
N LEU A 210 8.26 -9.67 38.03
CA LEU A 210 8.95 -10.95 38.20
C LEU A 210 9.58 -11.02 39.58
N GLY A 211 9.39 -12.13 40.33
CA GLY A 211 9.99 -12.35 41.63
C GLY A 211 9.32 -11.55 42.77
N ASP A 212 9.89 -11.68 43.96
CA ASP A 212 9.34 -11.10 45.23
C ASP A 212 10.26 -10.03 45.84
N ASP A 213 11.36 -9.63 45.17
CA ASP A 213 12.37 -8.74 45.72
C ASP A 213 12.08 -7.25 45.50
N ASP A 214 12.72 -6.39 46.28
CA ASP A 214 12.65 -4.93 46.19
C ASP A 214 13.53 -4.34 45.07
N ASP A 215 13.92 -5.15 44.08
CA ASP A 215 14.73 -4.72 42.93
C ASP A 215 13.94 -3.83 41.95
N SER A 216 14.63 -2.98 41.23
CA SER A 216 14.08 -2.19 40.10
C SER A 216 13.86 -3.04 38.86
N ASP A 217 13.08 -2.52 37.90
CA ASP A 217 12.89 -3.12 36.56
C ASP A 217 12.25 -4.52 36.54
N ARG A 218 11.49 -4.89 37.57
CA ARG A 218 10.89 -6.23 37.71
C ARG A 218 9.84 -6.53 36.63
N VAL A 219 9.06 -5.55 36.22
CA VAL A 219 8.08 -5.69 35.13
C VAL A 219 8.76 -5.71 33.78
N LYS A 220 9.76 -4.86 33.56
CA LYS A 220 10.62 -4.89 32.38
C LYS A 220 11.30 -6.27 32.22
N LEU A 221 11.85 -6.80 33.30
CA LEU A 221 12.48 -8.13 33.30
C LEU A 221 11.47 -9.24 32.99
N GLN A 222 10.24 -9.14 33.50
CA GLN A 222 9.16 -10.08 33.19
C GLN A 222 8.80 -10.07 31.70
N VAL A 223 8.70 -8.87 31.09
CA VAL A 223 8.45 -8.73 29.66
C VAL A 223 9.61 -9.29 28.86
N LEU A 224 10.85 -8.93 29.20
CA LEU A 224 12.04 -9.41 28.51
C LEU A 224 12.18 -10.93 28.62
N LYS A 225 11.88 -11.50 29.80
CA LYS A 225 11.86 -12.97 29.96
C LYS A 225 10.86 -13.64 29.00
N ARG A 226 9.66 -13.07 28.82
CA ARG A 226 8.67 -13.63 27.86
C ARG A 226 9.15 -13.56 26.41
N LEU A 227 9.81 -12.45 26.02
CA LEU A 227 10.41 -12.28 24.70
C LEU A 227 11.55 -13.27 24.49
N HIS A 228 12.37 -13.46 25.51
CA HIS A 228 13.45 -14.44 25.48
C HIS A 228 12.94 -15.88 25.41
N ASP A 229 11.97 -16.25 26.23
CA ASP A 229 11.38 -17.61 26.24
C ASP A 229 10.73 -17.97 24.89
N LYS A 230 10.11 -17.00 24.19
CA LYS A 230 9.41 -17.23 22.92
C LYS A 230 10.32 -17.09 21.69
N TYR A 231 11.28 -16.16 21.72
CA TYR A 231 12.03 -15.74 20.53
C TYR A 231 13.57 -15.74 20.73
N GLY A 232 14.06 -15.98 21.92
CA GLY A 232 15.49 -15.87 22.25
C GLY A 232 16.00 -14.43 22.39
N ILE A 233 15.14 -13.42 22.32
CA ILE A 233 15.49 -11.99 22.31
C ILE A 233 16.06 -11.58 23.67
N THR A 234 17.18 -10.88 23.67
CA THR A 234 17.74 -10.12 24.80
C THR A 234 17.56 -8.62 24.56
N GLU A 235 17.83 -7.80 25.58
CA GLU A 235 17.70 -6.34 25.43
C GLU A 235 18.64 -5.78 24.36
N ALA A 236 19.82 -6.37 24.18
CA ALA A 236 20.79 -5.93 23.18
C ALA A 236 20.30 -6.16 21.75
N ASP A 237 19.47 -7.17 21.52
CA ASP A 237 18.98 -7.54 20.17
C ASP A 237 18.00 -6.51 19.59
N PHE A 238 17.43 -5.62 20.42
CA PHE A 238 16.59 -4.53 19.90
C PHE A 238 17.38 -3.56 19.01
N ALA A 239 18.69 -3.44 19.16
CA ALA A 239 19.53 -2.59 18.31
C ALA A 239 19.54 -3.06 16.84
N SER A 240 19.27 -4.34 16.59
CA SER A 240 19.19 -4.98 15.26
C SER A 240 17.80 -5.49 14.94
N ALA A 241 16.77 -4.82 15.47
CA ALA A 241 15.36 -5.14 15.24
C ALA A 241 14.72 -4.19 14.24
N GLU A 242 13.86 -4.73 13.39
CA GLU A 242 12.84 -4.00 12.63
C GLU A 242 11.48 -4.48 13.16
N LEU A 243 10.96 -3.78 14.18
CA LEU A 243 9.70 -4.12 14.85
C LEU A 243 8.70 -2.99 14.67
N GLU A 244 7.58 -3.34 14.11
CA GLU A 244 6.51 -2.45 13.66
C GLU A 244 5.24 -2.75 14.46
N THR A 245 4.62 -1.70 14.98
CA THR A 245 3.32 -1.80 15.66
C THR A 245 2.24 -1.36 14.70
N VAL A 246 1.29 -2.25 14.48
CA VAL A 246 0.18 -2.10 13.53
C VAL A 246 -1.16 -2.39 14.24
N PRO A 247 -2.30 -1.94 13.68
CA PRO A 247 -3.61 -2.25 14.24
C PRO A 247 -3.91 -3.74 14.27
N ALA A 248 -4.39 -4.23 15.43
CA ALA A 248 -4.77 -5.62 15.64
C ALA A 248 -6.21 -5.88 15.15
N VAL A 249 -6.50 -5.47 13.92
CA VAL A 249 -7.79 -5.66 13.27
C VAL A 249 -7.63 -6.45 11.98
N ASN A 250 -8.63 -7.22 11.62
CA ASN A 250 -8.69 -7.91 10.33
C ASN A 250 -9.57 -7.13 9.36
N ALA A 251 -9.31 -7.34 8.07
CA ALA A 251 -10.13 -6.77 7.01
C ALA A 251 -11.57 -7.29 7.11
N THR A 252 -12.54 -6.37 7.10
CA THR A 252 -13.94 -6.70 7.30
C THR A 252 -14.83 -5.91 6.36
N ASP A 253 -16.02 -6.44 6.09
CA ASP A 253 -17.04 -5.73 5.31
C ASP A 253 -17.64 -4.60 6.15
N ILE A 254 -17.86 -3.44 5.52
CA ILE A 254 -18.39 -2.21 6.11
C ILE A 254 -19.70 -1.83 5.42
N GLY A 255 -20.59 -1.23 6.20
CA GLY A 255 -21.93 -0.81 5.77
C GLY A 255 -22.97 -1.93 5.95
N LEU A 256 -24.23 -1.54 6.04
CA LEU A 256 -25.36 -2.49 6.20
C LEU A 256 -25.56 -3.37 4.97
N ASP A 257 -25.09 -2.91 3.83
CA ASP A 257 -25.12 -3.60 2.53
C ASP A 257 -23.81 -4.35 2.21
N ALA A 258 -22.80 -4.27 3.10
CA ALA A 258 -21.50 -4.88 2.94
C ALA A 258 -20.77 -4.50 1.62
N SER A 259 -21.02 -3.28 1.10
CA SER A 259 -20.45 -2.81 -0.17
C SER A 259 -19.03 -2.27 -0.05
N LEU A 260 -18.56 -2.07 1.18
CA LEU A 260 -17.26 -1.50 1.49
C LEU A 260 -16.38 -2.50 2.26
N ILE A 261 -15.08 -2.26 2.27
CA ILE A 261 -14.09 -3.01 3.08
C ILE A 261 -13.38 -2.02 3.98
N GLY A 262 -13.34 -2.34 5.28
CA GLY A 262 -12.52 -1.63 6.26
C GLY A 262 -11.32 -2.47 6.66
N ALA A 263 -10.13 -1.88 6.65
CA ALA A 263 -8.89 -2.54 7.05
C ALA A 263 -7.78 -1.52 7.32
N TYR A 264 -6.68 -2.00 7.85
CA TYR A 264 -5.42 -1.28 7.92
C TYR A 264 -4.61 -1.46 6.63
N GLY A 265 -4.14 -0.35 6.08
CA GLY A 265 -3.18 -0.33 4.98
C GLY A 265 -3.80 -0.65 3.61
N HIS A 266 -5.01 -0.15 3.34
CA HIS A 266 -5.49 -0.05 1.98
C HIS A 266 -4.55 0.80 1.13
N ASP A 267 -3.98 1.84 1.71
CA ASP A 267 -2.88 2.62 1.19
C ASP A 267 -1.54 1.88 1.42
N ASP A 268 -0.85 1.32 0.38
CA ASP A 268 -1.40 1.19 -1.00
C ASP A 268 -1.52 -0.30 -1.39
N ARG A 269 -1.74 -1.18 -0.40
CA ARG A 269 -1.88 -2.62 -0.67
C ARG A 269 -3.09 -2.95 -1.53
N VAL A 270 -4.08 -2.04 -1.64
CA VAL A 270 -5.22 -2.26 -2.53
C VAL A 270 -4.80 -2.21 -4.00
N CYS A 271 -3.98 -1.23 -4.39
CA CYS A 271 -3.47 -1.14 -5.75
C CYS A 271 -2.34 -2.16 -5.98
N GLY A 272 -1.50 -2.40 -4.94
CA GLY A 272 -0.47 -3.43 -4.99
C GLY A 272 -1.02 -4.83 -5.24
N PHE A 273 -2.09 -5.21 -4.53
CA PHE A 273 -2.78 -6.49 -4.77
C PHE A 273 -3.48 -6.54 -6.12
N ALA A 274 -4.09 -5.43 -6.55
CA ALA A 274 -4.72 -5.34 -7.87
C ALA A 274 -3.71 -5.56 -9.01
N ALA A 275 -2.54 -4.92 -8.94
CA ALA A 275 -1.45 -5.10 -9.89
C ALA A 275 -0.89 -6.53 -9.87
N LEU A 276 -0.66 -7.09 -8.67
CA LEU A 276 -0.20 -8.46 -8.50
C LEU A 276 -1.19 -9.46 -9.08
N GLN A 277 -2.46 -9.43 -8.63
CA GLN A 277 -3.48 -10.40 -9.06
C GLN A 277 -3.72 -10.32 -10.57
N ALA A 278 -3.71 -9.10 -11.13
CA ALA A 278 -3.80 -8.91 -12.57
C ALA A 278 -2.64 -9.61 -13.31
N LEU A 279 -1.41 -9.47 -12.82
CA LEU A 279 -0.23 -10.13 -13.41
C LEU A 279 -0.31 -11.66 -13.29
N LEU A 280 -0.82 -12.18 -12.17
CA LEU A 280 -1.00 -13.63 -11.97
C LEU A 280 -2.01 -14.22 -12.95
N ASP A 281 -3.04 -13.44 -13.33
CA ASP A 281 -4.19 -13.88 -14.14
C ASP A 281 -4.02 -13.63 -15.64
N ILE A 282 -2.91 -13.02 -16.10
CA ILE A 282 -2.64 -12.91 -17.53
C ILE A 282 -1.95 -14.17 -18.07
N GLY A 283 -2.23 -14.47 -19.35
CA GLY A 283 -1.43 -15.43 -20.11
C GLY A 283 -0.10 -14.82 -20.54
N THR A 284 0.47 -15.30 -21.67
CA THR A 284 1.65 -14.69 -22.28
C THR A 284 1.26 -13.37 -22.96
N PRO A 285 1.71 -12.21 -22.43
CA PRO A 285 1.36 -10.90 -23.00
C PRO A 285 2.15 -10.62 -24.29
N GLU A 286 1.73 -9.62 -25.05
CA GLU A 286 2.48 -9.14 -26.20
C GLU A 286 3.75 -8.41 -25.77
N LYS A 287 3.63 -7.37 -24.94
CA LYS A 287 4.77 -6.72 -24.28
C LYS A 287 5.04 -7.36 -22.92
N THR A 288 6.29 -7.39 -22.50
CA THR A 288 6.63 -7.85 -21.14
C THR A 288 5.83 -7.07 -20.09
N ALA A 289 5.11 -7.78 -19.23
CA ALA A 289 4.34 -7.20 -18.15
C ALA A 289 5.13 -7.25 -16.85
N VAL A 290 5.20 -6.14 -16.11
CA VAL A 290 6.01 -6.01 -14.90
C VAL A 290 5.17 -5.41 -13.76
N CYS A 291 5.12 -6.10 -12.62
CA CYS A 291 4.55 -5.58 -11.38
C CYS A 291 5.68 -5.20 -10.42
N VAL A 292 5.61 -3.99 -9.87
CA VAL A 292 6.54 -3.48 -8.86
C VAL A 292 5.76 -3.21 -7.59
N LEU A 293 6.17 -3.86 -6.50
CA LEU A 293 5.67 -3.64 -5.15
C LEU A 293 6.81 -3.02 -4.33
N ALA A 294 6.78 -1.70 -4.19
CA ALA A 294 7.83 -0.90 -3.58
C ALA A 294 7.67 -0.81 -2.06
N ASP A 295 8.78 -0.50 -1.38
CA ASP A 295 8.83 -0.14 0.04
C ASP A 295 9.17 1.35 0.17
N LYS A 296 8.88 1.94 1.34
CA LYS A 296 9.29 3.28 1.74
C LYS A 296 8.65 4.44 0.98
N GLU A 297 7.54 4.23 0.30
CA GLU A 297 6.82 5.32 -0.35
C GLU A 297 6.43 6.38 0.68
N GLU A 298 5.87 5.96 1.80
CA GLU A 298 5.34 6.78 2.89
C GLU A 298 6.37 7.70 3.57
N ILE A 299 7.65 7.45 3.35
CA ILE A 299 8.76 8.26 3.85
C ILE A 299 9.63 8.83 2.74
N GLY A 300 9.09 8.92 1.51
CA GLY A 300 9.73 9.56 0.36
C GLY A 300 10.56 8.65 -0.53
N SER A 301 10.30 7.34 -0.54
CA SER A 301 10.93 6.33 -1.42
C SER A 301 12.47 6.26 -1.34
N MET A 302 13.07 6.73 -0.27
CA MET A 302 14.52 6.73 -0.06
C MET A 302 15.04 5.41 0.51
N GLY A 303 16.34 5.17 0.38
CA GLY A 303 16.99 3.96 0.88
C GLY A 303 16.95 2.80 -0.10
N VAL A 304 17.57 1.67 0.30
CA VAL A 304 17.90 0.54 -0.61
C VAL A 304 16.69 -0.26 -1.09
N THR A 305 15.54 -0.11 -0.47
CA THR A 305 14.28 -0.79 -0.84
C THR A 305 13.24 0.14 -1.46
N GLY A 306 13.43 1.47 -1.37
CA GLY A 306 12.56 2.46 -1.97
C GLY A 306 12.79 2.63 -3.48
N MET A 307 11.85 3.29 -4.17
CA MET A 307 11.89 3.50 -5.62
C MET A 307 13.03 4.39 -6.12
N GLN A 308 13.71 5.11 -5.22
CA GLN A 308 14.91 5.88 -5.56
C GLN A 308 16.17 5.01 -5.61
N SER A 309 16.12 3.76 -5.15
CA SER A 309 17.25 2.83 -5.25
C SER A 309 17.43 2.31 -6.68
N ALA A 310 18.62 1.79 -6.97
CA ALA A 310 18.91 1.14 -8.25
C ALA A 310 18.30 -0.27 -8.39
N ALA A 311 17.51 -0.75 -7.42
CA ALA A 311 17.00 -2.12 -7.44
C ALA A 311 16.08 -2.39 -8.63
N PHE A 312 15.17 -1.45 -8.94
CA PHE A 312 14.30 -1.54 -10.10
C PHE A 312 15.10 -1.50 -11.42
N ASP A 313 16.03 -0.55 -11.53
CA ASP A 313 16.90 -0.44 -12.72
C ASP A 313 17.74 -1.70 -12.93
N THR A 314 18.23 -2.31 -11.83
CA THR A 314 18.98 -3.57 -11.89
C THR A 314 18.13 -4.70 -12.44
N PHE A 315 16.89 -4.87 -11.93
CA PHE A 315 15.99 -5.92 -12.41
C PHE A 315 15.63 -5.73 -13.89
N MET A 316 15.24 -4.51 -14.27
CA MET A 316 14.90 -4.20 -15.66
C MET A 316 16.10 -4.35 -16.61
N ASN A 317 17.32 -3.98 -16.16
CA ASN A 317 18.53 -4.19 -16.94
C ASN A 317 18.82 -5.67 -17.14
N ASP A 318 18.68 -6.48 -16.08
CA ASP A 318 18.88 -7.94 -16.17
C ASP A 318 17.90 -8.58 -17.20
N LEU A 319 16.63 -8.12 -17.24
CA LEU A 319 15.65 -8.55 -18.25
C LEU A 319 16.07 -8.10 -19.65
N CYS A 320 16.50 -6.85 -19.81
CA CYS A 320 16.95 -6.30 -21.09
C CYS A 320 18.21 -6.99 -21.62
N ASP A 321 19.17 -7.30 -20.74
CA ASP A 321 20.41 -8.00 -21.09
C ASP A 321 20.14 -9.39 -21.66
N SER A 322 19.10 -10.09 -21.17
CA SER A 322 18.67 -11.39 -21.70
C SER A 322 18.27 -11.34 -23.19
N GLN A 323 17.91 -10.15 -23.69
CA GLN A 323 17.52 -9.88 -25.07
C GLN A 323 18.52 -8.98 -25.82
N SER A 324 19.64 -8.62 -25.21
CA SER A 324 20.63 -7.66 -25.76
C SER A 324 20.02 -6.29 -26.11
N VAL A 325 19.05 -5.82 -25.32
CA VAL A 325 18.38 -4.53 -25.48
C VAL A 325 18.97 -3.53 -24.49
N PRO A 326 19.39 -2.32 -24.92
CA PRO A 326 19.81 -1.29 -23.99
C PRO A 326 18.62 -0.84 -23.10
N LEU A 327 18.82 -0.79 -21.78
CA LEU A 327 17.78 -0.42 -20.82
C LEU A 327 17.06 0.89 -21.17
N ARG A 328 17.80 1.92 -21.63
CA ARG A 328 17.24 3.22 -22.03
C ARG A 328 16.21 3.11 -23.15
N VAL A 329 16.41 2.16 -24.09
CA VAL A 329 15.48 1.92 -25.21
C VAL A 329 14.19 1.28 -24.70
N CYS A 330 14.31 0.33 -23.78
CA CYS A 330 13.14 -0.25 -23.10
C CYS A 330 12.33 0.83 -22.36
N TYR A 331 12.98 1.66 -21.57
CA TYR A 331 12.33 2.70 -20.79
C TYR A 331 11.60 3.74 -21.65
N GLU A 332 12.23 4.21 -22.72
CA GLU A 332 11.64 5.19 -23.66
C GLU A 332 10.32 4.69 -24.29
N ASN A 333 10.21 3.37 -24.52
CA ASN A 333 9.05 2.73 -25.13
C ASN A 333 8.11 2.04 -24.12
N ALA A 334 8.41 2.13 -22.81
CA ALA A 334 7.62 1.55 -21.77
C ALA A 334 6.50 2.48 -21.30
N PHE A 335 5.46 1.89 -20.74
CA PHE A 335 4.41 2.59 -20.03
C PHE A 335 4.31 2.07 -18.59
N CYS A 336 4.07 2.97 -17.63
CA CYS A 336 3.83 2.63 -16.22
C CYS A 336 2.50 3.22 -15.74
N LEU A 337 1.63 2.36 -15.20
CA LEU A 337 0.57 2.78 -14.31
C LEU A 337 1.17 2.89 -12.91
N SER A 338 1.31 4.11 -12.40
CA SER A 338 1.59 4.35 -10.99
C SER A 338 0.29 4.07 -10.23
N ALA A 339 0.23 2.86 -9.71
CA ALA A 339 -0.94 2.36 -9.03
C ALA A 339 -0.85 2.78 -7.57
N ASP A 340 -1.50 3.88 -7.23
CA ASP A 340 -1.47 4.49 -5.91
C ASP A 340 -2.85 5.06 -5.58
N VAL A 341 -3.31 4.90 -4.37
CA VAL A 341 -4.66 5.30 -3.93
C VAL A 341 -4.91 6.80 -4.14
N THR A 342 -6.16 7.18 -4.15
CA THR A 342 -6.57 8.59 -4.15
C THR A 342 -7.59 8.86 -3.06
N ALA A 343 -7.71 10.12 -2.62
CA ALA A 343 -8.69 10.49 -1.62
C ALA A 343 -10.11 10.41 -2.17
N ALA A 344 -10.95 9.58 -1.56
CA ALA A 344 -12.38 9.55 -1.85
C ALA A 344 -13.06 10.82 -1.31
N TYR A 345 -14.00 11.37 -2.07
CA TYR A 345 -14.83 12.48 -1.60
C TYR A 345 -15.64 12.04 -0.39
N ASP A 346 -15.39 12.67 0.75
CA ASP A 346 -16.16 12.47 1.97
C ASP A 346 -17.08 13.67 2.22
N PRO A 347 -18.42 13.49 2.18
CA PRO A 347 -19.37 14.58 2.44
C PRO A 347 -19.23 15.24 3.82
N ASN A 348 -18.66 14.53 4.82
CA ASN A 348 -18.41 15.09 6.15
C ASN A 348 -17.30 16.18 6.14
N PHE A 349 -16.46 16.18 5.10
CA PHE A 349 -15.33 17.11 4.94
C PHE A 349 -15.35 17.78 3.57
N ALA A 350 -16.55 18.09 3.04
CA ALA A 350 -16.75 18.61 1.69
C ALA A 350 -15.92 19.88 1.35
N ASP A 351 -15.57 20.67 2.35
CA ASP A 351 -14.84 21.92 2.22
C ASP A 351 -13.37 21.79 1.84
N VAL A 352 -12.77 20.59 1.96
CA VAL A 352 -11.38 20.33 1.54
C VAL A 352 -11.27 19.77 0.12
N TYR A 353 -12.39 19.50 -0.57
CA TYR A 353 -12.42 18.95 -1.92
C TYR A 353 -12.90 19.96 -2.98
N GLU A 354 -12.41 19.82 -4.22
CA GLU A 354 -13.08 20.35 -5.41
C GLU A 354 -13.94 19.22 -6.01
N LYS A 355 -15.23 19.22 -5.74
CA LYS A 355 -16.14 18.10 -5.97
C LYS A 355 -16.18 17.58 -7.41
N ARG A 356 -15.94 18.45 -8.42
CA ARG A 356 -15.98 18.03 -9.84
C ARG A 356 -14.79 17.21 -10.26
N ASN A 357 -13.68 17.32 -9.52
CA ASN A 357 -12.44 16.61 -9.74
C ASN A 357 -12.08 15.68 -8.56
N ALA A 358 -13.01 15.43 -7.64
CA ALA A 358 -12.83 14.50 -6.54
C ALA A 358 -13.33 13.10 -6.93
N ALA A 359 -12.63 12.06 -6.52
CA ALA A 359 -13.05 10.68 -6.75
C ALA A 359 -14.26 10.32 -5.87
N LEU A 360 -15.27 9.73 -6.46
CA LEU A 360 -16.44 9.20 -5.76
C LEU A 360 -16.30 7.69 -5.58
N VAL A 361 -16.75 7.16 -4.44
CA VAL A 361 -16.82 5.70 -4.21
C VAL A 361 -17.83 5.05 -5.17
N ASN A 362 -17.55 3.83 -5.61
CA ASN A 362 -18.36 3.06 -6.58
C ASN A 362 -18.39 3.65 -8.01
N HIS A 363 -17.43 4.51 -8.35
CA HIS A 363 -17.31 5.08 -9.69
C HIS A 363 -16.07 4.58 -10.46
N GLY A 364 -15.39 3.57 -9.90
CA GLY A 364 -14.22 2.93 -10.52
C GLY A 364 -12.92 3.67 -10.22
N VAL A 365 -11.90 3.34 -11.02
CA VAL A 365 -10.52 3.81 -10.83
C VAL A 365 -10.42 5.32 -10.99
N GLY A 366 -9.79 5.99 -10.01
CA GLY A 366 -9.44 7.40 -10.10
C GLY A 366 -8.17 7.58 -10.96
N LEU A 367 -8.28 8.32 -12.08
CA LEU A 367 -7.11 8.72 -12.88
C LEU A 367 -6.66 10.10 -12.43
N CYS A 368 -5.46 10.19 -11.88
CA CYS A 368 -4.84 11.43 -11.44
C CYS A 368 -3.83 11.89 -12.49
N LYS A 369 -4.21 12.87 -13.31
CA LYS A 369 -3.30 13.43 -14.32
C LYS A 369 -2.04 14.04 -13.68
N TYR A 370 -2.19 14.59 -12.50
CA TYR A 370 -1.14 15.12 -11.65
C TYR A 370 -1.51 14.94 -10.18
N THR A 371 -0.50 14.78 -9.38
CA THR A 371 -0.53 14.81 -7.92
C THR A 371 0.23 16.06 -7.44
N GLY A 372 1.00 15.97 -6.39
CA GLY A 372 1.82 17.10 -5.92
C GLY A 372 1.02 18.15 -5.17
N ALA A 373 1.72 19.11 -4.58
CA ALA A 373 1.14 20.12 -3.73
C ALA A 373 1.13 21.50 -4.42
N ARG A 374 0.16 22.35 -4.09
CA ARG A 374 0.04 23.74 -4.57
C ARG A 374 0.17 23.84 -6.10
N GLY A 375 1.26 24.41 -6.62
CA GLY A 375 1.52 24.53 -8.06
C GLY A 375 2.02 23.25 -8.73
N LYS A 376 1.51 22.07 -8.37
CA LYS A 376 1.90 20.75 -8.88
C LYS A 376 3.35 20.36 -8.56
N SER A 377 3.91 20.88 -7.47
CA SER A 377 5.27 20.57 -7.05
C SER A 377 5.39 19.08 -6.66
N GLY A 378 6.42 18.38 -7.17
CA GLY A 378 6.62 16.95 -6.93
C GLY A 378 5.70 16.03 -7.72
N SER A 379 5.07 16.54 -8.80
CA SER A 379 4.16 15.75 -9.66
C SER A 379 4.82 15.40 -10.99
N SER A 380 4.45 14.24 -11.58
CA SER A 380 4.86 13.88 -12.94
C SER A 380 4.07 14.64 -14.03
N ASP A 381 2.88 15.17 -13.73
CA ASP A 381 1.94 15.87 -14.64
C ASP A 381 1.88 15.21 -16.02
N ALA A 382 1.20 14.07 -16.12
CA ALA A 382 1.12 13.24 -17.32
C ALA A 382 0.63 14.05 -18.52
N ASN A 383 1.25 13.84 -19.70
CA ASN A 383 0.85 14.51 -20.93
C ASN A 383 -0.50 13.97 -21.46
N ALA A 384 -1.09 14.68 -22.42
CA ALA A 384 -2.42 14.37 -22.96
C ALA A 384 -2.43 13.01 -23.67
N GLU A 385 -1.36 12.66 -24.36
CA GLU A 385 -1.21 11.41 -25.10
C GLU A 385 -1.21 10.21 -24.16
N THR A 386 -0.49 10.28 -23.05
CA THR A 386 -0.44 9.25 -22.00
C THR A 386 -1.82 9.05 -21.38
N VAL A 387 -2.52 10.13 -21.01
CA VAL A 387 -3.90 10.04 -20.49
C VAL A 387 -4.85 9.47 -21.53
N GLY A 388 -4.73 9.88 -22.79
CA GLY A 388 -5.52 9.39 -23.91
C GLY A 388 -5.31 7.89 -24.17
N TYR A 389 -4.08 7.41 -24.08
CA TYR A 389 -3.75 5.99 -24.16
C TYR A 389 -4.45 5.18 -23.07
N VAL A 390 -4.28 5.55 -21.81
CA VAL A 390 -4.91 4.85 -20.68
C VAL A 390 -6.44 4.82 -20.83
N ARG A 391 -7.07 5.96 -21.12
CA ARG A 391 -8.51 6.02 -21.37
C ARG A 391 -8.94 5.03 -22.45
N SER A 392 -8.22 5.01 -23.58
CA SER A 392 -8.53 4.10 -24.70
C SER A 392 -8.45 2.63 -24.27
N VAL A 393 -7.46 2.25 -23.46
CA VAL A 393 -7.31 0.87 -22.96
C VAL A 393 -8.47 0.52 -22.02
N LEU A 394 -8.76 1.38 -21.07
CA LEU A 394 -9.82 1.15 -20.08
C LEU A 394 -11.22 1.10 -20.73
N ASP A 395 -11.52 2.04 -21.65
CA ASP A 395 -12.78 2.09 -22.37
C ASP A 395 -13.01 0.82 -23.20
N LYS A 396 -11.97 0.34 -23.93
CA LYS A 396 -12.03 -0.92 -24.69
C LYS A 396 -12.25 -2.14 -23.80
N ALA A 397 -11.70 -2.15 -22.60
CA ALA A 397 -11.88 -3.24 -21.64
C ALA A 397 -13.18 -3.12 -20.82
N GLY A 398 -13.95 -2.05 -21.00
CA GLY A 398 -15.17 -1.77 -20.23
C GLY A 398 -14.89 -1.56 -18.74
N VAL A 399 -13.72 -1.05 -18.39
CA VAL A 399 -13.33 -0.70 -17.03
C VAL A 399 -13.91 0.66 -16.69
N ARG A 400 -14.48 0.79 -15.50
CA ARG A 400 -14.97 2.08 -15.01
C ARG A 400 -13.83 2.90 -14.44
N TRP A 401 -13.80 4.17 -14.83
CA TRP A 401 -12.80 5.12 -14.37
C TRP A 401 -13.38 6.53 -14.23
N GLN A 402 -12.76 7.32 -13.40
CA GLN A 402 -13.09 8.73 -13.17
C GLN A 402 -11.81 9.56 -13.13
N ILE A 403 -11.94 10.89 -13.24
CA ILE A 403 -10.81 11.81 -13.02
C ILE A 403 -10.82 12.22 -11.55
N CYS A 404 -9.65 12.38 -10.97
CA CYS A 404 -9.51 12.83 -9.59
C CYS A 404 -8.32 13.76 -9.36
N GLU A 405 -8.40 14.49 -8.28
CA GLU A 405 -7.34 15.26 -7.63
C GLU A 405 -7.38 14.99 -6.13
N MET A 406 -6.24 15.06 -5.48
CA MET A 406 -6.12 14.89 -4.03
C MET A 406 -6.46 16.20 -3.31
N GLY A 407 -7.77 16.46 -3.11
CA GLY A 407 -8.28 17.68 -2.49
C GLY A 407 -8.25 18.90 -3.42
N LYS A 408 -8.66 20.07 -2.90
CA LYS A 408 -8.61 21.31 -3.65
C LYS A 408 -7.24 21.97 -3.58
N ILE A 409 -6.95 22.83 -4.53
CA ILE A 409 -5.74 23.66 -4.58
C ILE A 409 -5.48 24.31 -3.21
N ASP A 410 -4.23 24.34 -2.79
CA ASP A 410 -3.72 24.85 -1.50
C ASP A 410 -4.08 24.03 -0.27
N ALA A 411 -4.99 23.05 -0.36
CA ALA A 411 -5.39 22.20 0.75
C ALA A 411 -4.83 20.76 0.66
N GLY A 412 -4.69 20.23 -0.54
CA GLY A 412 -4.25 18.86 -0.79
C GLY A 412 -2.99 18.75 -1.64
N GLY A 413 -2.57 17.53 -1.88
CA GLY A 413 -1.44 17.16 -2.72
C GLY A 413 -0.42 16.28 -1.99
N GLY A 414 0.18 15.38 -2.73
CA GLY A 414 1.25 14.47 -2.29
C GLY A 414 2.05 13.97 -3.48
N GLY A 415 3.22 13.38 -3.23
CA GLY A 415 3.99 12.65 -4.24
C GLY A 415 3.49 11.20 -4.33
N THR A 416 3.88 10.50 -5.39
CA THR A 416 3.64 9.08 -5.62
C THR A 416 4.87 8.47 -6.26
N VAL A 417 4.87 7.15 -6.46
CA VAL A 417 5.96 6.47 -7.18
C VAL A 417 6.09 6.93 -8.65
N ALA A 418 5.06 7.59 -9.19
CA ALA A 418 5.04 8.08 -10.58
C ALA A 418 6.23 8.96 -10.94
N GLN A 419 6.64 9.89 -10.07
CA GLN A 419 7.77 10.78 -10.33
C GLN A 419 9.06 10.00 -10.57
N TYR A 420 9.27 8.89 -9.89
CA TYR A 420 10.48 8.08 -10.02
C TYR A 420 10.48 7.26 -11.31
N MET A 421 9.31 6.84 -11.78
CA MET A 421 9.17 6.18 -13.08
C MET A 421 9.30 7.19 -14.23
N ALA A 422 8.64 8.33 -14.14
CA ALA A 422 8.74 9.40 -15.13
C ALA A 422 10.17 9.95 -15.27
N ASN A 423 10.91 10.09 -14.16
CA ASN A 423 12.31 10.52 -14.18
C ASN A 423 13.25 9.53 -14.90
N ARG A 424 12.83 8.28 -15.09
CA ARG A 424 13.52 7.26 -15.91
C ARG A 424 13.15 7.30 -17.40
N ASN A 425 12.41 8.33 -17.83
CA ASN A 425 11.88 8.46 -19.18
C ASN A 425 10.82 7.41 -19.55
N ILE A 426 10.04 6.94 -18.57
CA ILE A 426 8.91 6.03 -18.77
C ILE A 426 7.63 6.85 -18.78
N ALA A 427 6.80 6.69 -19.84
CA ALA A 427 5.48 7.32 -19.86
C ALA A 427 4.64 6.82 -18.67
N THR A 428 4.17 7.72 -17.81
CA THR A 428 3.57 7.34 -16.53
C THR A 428 2.29 8.12 -16.25
N LEU A 429 1.28 7.44 -15.69
CA LEU A 429 0.05 8.04 -15.20
C LEU A 429 -0.30 7.44 -13.83
N ASP A 430 -0.68 8.30 -12.88
CA ASP A 430 -1.23 7.86 -11.60
C ASP A 430 -2.67 7.41 -11.74
N ALA A 431 -2.98 6.24 -11.17
CA ALA A 431 -4.34 5.74 -11.10
C ALA A 431 -4.54 4.81 -9.91
N GLY A 432 -5.62 5.01 -9.15
CA GLY A 432 -5.83 4.19 -7.97
C GLY A 432 -7.26 4.13 -7.45
N VAL A 433 -7.39 3.41 -6.35
CA VAL A 433 -8.66 3.20 -5.66
C VAL A 433 -8.97 4.42 -4.78
N PRO A 434 -10.19 4.96 -4.82
CA PRO A 434 -10.62 5.98 -3.86
C PRO A 434 -10.70 5.41 -2.43
N VAL A 435 -9.98 6.04 -1.48
CA VAL A 435 -9.92 5.64 -0.07
C VAL A 435 -10.51 6.71 0.84
N LEU A 436 -11.36 6.30 1.77
CA LEU A 436 -11.82 7.12 2.89
C LEU A 436 -10.92 6.89 4.10
N SER A 437 -10.64 7.95 4.86
CA SER A 437 -9.77 7.89 6.04
C SER A 437 -8.35 7.40 5.73
N MET A 438 -7.79 7.76 4.57
CA MET A 438 -6.41 7.45 4.17
C MET A 438 -5.42 7.73 5.31
N HIS A 439 -4.42 6.86 5.49
CA HIS A 439 -3.43 6.88 6.57
C HIS A 439 -3.98 6.62 7.99
N ALA A 440 -5.28 6.37 8.16
CA ALA A 440 -5.82 5.99 9.45
C ALA A 440 -5.48 4.52 9.80
N PRO A 441 -5.49 4.16 11.10
CA PRO A 441 -5.39 2.75 11.50
C PRO A 441 -6.48 1.84 10.94
N PHE A 442 -7.56 2.44 10.43
CA PHE A 442 -8.67 1.74 9.80
C PHE A 442 -9.23 2.59 8.66
N GLU A 443 -8.87 2.22 7.45
CA GLU A 443 -9.24 2.88 6.20
C GLU A 443 -10.43 2.15 5.56
N VAL A 444 -11.13 2.81 4.62
CA VAL A 444 -12.31 2.22 3.97
C VAL A 444 -12.26 2.43 2.46
N VAL A 445 -12.50 1.36 1.70
CA VAL A 445 -12.59 1.35 0.23
C VAL A 445 -13.88 0.69 -0.24
N ALA A 446 -14.33 1.01 -1.45
CA ALA A 446 -15.45 0.32 -2.06
C ALA A 446 -14.98 -0.96 -2.78
N LYS A 447 -15.70 -2.08 -2.59
CA LYS A 447 -15.42 -3.35 -3.26
C LYS A 447 -15.40 -3.22 -4.78
N LEU A 448 -16.30 -2.41 -5.31
CA LEU A 448 -16.38 -2.16 -6.73
C LEU A 448 -15.11 -1.50 -7.27
N ASP A 449 -14.62 -0.47 -6.60
CA ASP A 449 -13.44 0.27 -7.04
C ASP A 449 -12.17 -0.59 -6.94
N CYS A 450 -12.06 -1.45 -5.91
CA CYS A 450 -11.00 -2.45 -5.81
C CYS A 450 -10.98 -3.42 -7.01
N TYR A 451 -12.15 -3.92 -7.38
CA TYR A 451 -12.28 -4.83 -8.51
C TYR A 451 -12.02 -4.14 -9.86
N GLU A 452 -12.48 -2.89 -10.03
CA GLU A 452 -12.18 -2.12 -11.24
C GLU A 452 -10.68 -1.80 -11.36
N MET A 453 -9.97 -1.59 -10.25
CA MET A 453 -8.51 -1.42 -10.26
C MET A 453 -7.78 -2.68 -10.75
N TYR A 454 -8.19 -3.87 -10.28
CA TYR A 454 -7.70 -5.13 -10.80
C TYR A 454 -7.95 -5.27 -12.32
N ARG A 455 -9.16 -4.93 -12.79
CA ARG A 455 -9.51 -4.96 -14.22
C ARG A 455 -8.67 -3.97 -15.02
N ALA A 456 -8.39 -2.78 -14.48
CA ALA A 456 -7.55 -1.77 -15.10
C ALA A 456 -6.11 -2.26 -15.30
N CYS A 457 -5.48 -2.78 -14.24
CA CYS A 457 -4.14 -3.36 -14.32
C CYS A 457 -4.08 -4.51 -15.34
N LYS A 458 -5.08 -5.39 -15.34
CA LYS A 458 -5.18 -6.51 -16.30
C LYS A 458 -5.31 -6.04 -17.74
N ALA A 459 -6.12 -5.02 -17.98
CA ALA A 459 -6.29 -4.43 -19.31
C ALA A 459 -4.98 -3.81 -19.83
N LEU A 460 -4.25 -3.11 -18.94
CA LEU A 460 -2.97 -2.49 -19.30
C LEU A 460 -1.86 -3.49 -19.55
N TYR A 461 -1.74 -4.55 -18.76
CA TYR A 461 -0.79 -5.62 -19.02
C TYR A 461 -1.07 -6.37 -20.34
N ALA A 462 -2.34 -6.44 -20.74
CA ALA A 462 -2.75 -7.05 -22.00
C ALA A 462 -2.72 -6.10 -23.21
N ALA A 463 -2.43 -4.80 -23.00
CA ALA A 463 -2.40 -3.80 -24.08
C ALA A 463 -1.18 -3.98 -24.99
N GLU A 464 -1.39 -3.73 -26.28
CA GLU A 464 -0.38 -3.85 -27.34
C GLU A 464 0.46 -2.57 -27.51
#